data_a8e42da5a8f7c206d1ec0e40e36f8e96
#
_entry.id   a8e42da5a8f7c206d1ec0e40e36f8e96
#
_cell.length_a   1.000
_cell.length_b   1.000
_cell.length_c   1.000
_cell.angle_alpha   90.00
_cell.angle_beta   90.00
_cell.angle_gamma   90.00
#
_symmetry.space_group_name_H-M   'P 1'
#
loop_
_entity.id
_entity.type
_entity.pdbx_description
1 polymer ?
#
loop_
_entity_poly.entity_id
_entity_poly.type
_entity_poly.pdbx_seq_one_letter_code
_entity_poly.pdbx_strand_id
1 'polypeptide(L)'
;MNLFFKYFILACSLILFSNTSKAEVTYSCWNCMTLDTDAEGNPNGAHEDFNAAAPNVKLVAVQYPYGDYVQSLALSMRTGTSDDLMAFQVGSMLSTYAEYLEDLTPYAEKEWGANWKDKFLSVGIEQTTVDGRLVALPQVMSAAGALWYNQTILDKYDLSVPTNWDEWISVSNILKDNGVVGFMHGAKDSWINYDLFIGIANELDPGKIYEAEAGNISWTHDSLVKATSLWGEMFSNGIMQEGALGNAQYPDVHQAFTSGKAAMMTMGTWNNFSTFTNLGLNGSKESYGFTEDFKYGITGLPDMNGDGKHGRLFASPDVSIGMSASSGNKEEAWSALKVIIEDLQSTYAKDLWVSSMNGVPFDLSDATSDFAKEALNYQLGMAENAYGKREFIYSEIKAALGDALQNVAVGNMSALEAMQLVEKASQTVKR
;
A
#
# COMPACT_ATOMS: atom_id res chain seq x y z
N MET A 1 39.30 -37.24 -75.95
CA MET A 1 40.08 -36.58 -74.86
C MET A 1 39.10 -35.78 -74.05
N ASN A 2 38.61 -36.35 -73.00
CA ASN A 2 37.41 -35.91 -72.25
C ASN A 2 37.75 -34.97 -71.15
N LEU A 3 37.11 -33.79 -71.15
CA LEU A 3 37.14 -32.85 -70.04
C LEU A 3 35.93 -33.11 -69.12
N PHE A 4 36.17 -33.56 -67.90
CA PHE A 4 35.14 -33.66 -66.87
C PHE A 4 35.04 -32.32 -66.14
N PHE A 5 33.86 -31.67 -66.26
CA PHE A 5 33.47 -30.51 -65.44
C PHE A 5 32.80 -31.03 -64.16
N LYS A 6 33.44 -30.83 -62.98
CA LYS A 6 32.85 -31.07 -61.68
C LYS A 6 32.15 -29.81 -61.19
N TYR A 7 30.83 -29.87 -61.12
CA TYR A 7 30.04 -28.86 -60.44
C TYR A 7 30.17 -29.03 -58.92
N PHE A 8 30.72 -28.04 -58.26
CA PHE A 8 30.74 -27.94 -56.82
C PHE A 8 29.52 -27.12 -56.43
N ILE A 9 28.46 -27.76 -55.91
CA ILE A 9 27.28 -27.08 -55.36
C ILE A 9 27.65 -26.66 -53.93
N LEU A 10 27.88 -25.36 -53.72
CA LEU A 10 28.06 -24.74 -52.39
C LEU A 10 26.67 -24.50 -51.81
N ALA A 11 26.22 -25.40 -50.93
CA ALA A 11 25.02 -25.18 -50.14
C ALA A 11 25.30 -24.12 -49.06
N CYS A 12 24.99 -22.87 -49.33
CA CYS A 12 24.91 -21.83 -48.30
C CYS A 12 23.69 -22.11 -47.40
N SER A 13 23.91 -22.73 -46.25
CA SER A 13 22.91 -22.79 -45.19
C SER A 13 22.77 -21.36 -44.64
N LEU A 14 21.76 -20.63 -45.12
CA LEU A 14 21.27 -19.42 -44.47
C LEU A 14 20.70 -19.83 -43.10
N ILE A 15 21.49 -19.72 -42.04
CA ILE A 15 20.97 -19.70 -40.69
C ILE A 15 20.28 -18.33 -40.53
N LEU A 16 18.98 -18.33 -40.76
CA LEU A 16 18.12 -17.22 -40.34
C LEU A 16 18.13 -17.16 -38.83
N PHE A 17 19.05 -16.35 -38.28
CA PHE A 17 18.83 -15.83 -36.93
C PHE A 17 17.59 -14.96 -36.99
N SER A 18 16.43 -15.53 -36.68
CA SER A 18 15.27 -14.75 -36.33
C SER A 18 15.63 -14.00 -35.03
N ASN A 19 16.12 -12.78 -35.14
CA ASN A 19 16.04 -11.83 -34.07
C ASN A 19 14.53 -11.60 -33.86
N THR A 20 13.90 -12.42 -33.02
CA THR A 20 12.60 -12.10 -32.48
C THR A 20 12.81 -10.87 -31.61
N SER A 21 12.46 -9.69 -32.13
CA SER A 21 12.38 -8.50 -31.28
C SER A 21 11.45 -8.84 -30.13
N LYS A 22 11.89 -8.62 -28.89
CA LYS A 22 11.02 -8.78 -27.72
C LYS A 22 9.81 -7.86 -27.91
N ALA A 23 8.63 -8.36 -27.57
CA ALA A 23 7.45 -7.52 -27.55
C ALA A 23 7.59 -6.50 -26.40
N GLU A 24 7.39 -5.24 -26.70
CA GLU A 24 7.45 -4.17 -25.70
C GLU A 24 6.09 -4.06 -25.00
N VAL A 25 6.10 -4.07 -23.66
CA VAL A 25 4.95 -3.88 -22.79
C VAL A 25 5.23 -2.66 -21.92
N THR A 26 4.35 -1.67 -21.97
CA THR A 26 4.46 -0.46 -21.16
C THR A 26 3.74 -0.64 -19.82
N TYR A 27 4.35 -0.15 -18.74
CA TYR A 27 3.78 -0.19 -17.38
C TYR A 27 3.98 1.14 -16.68
N SER A 28 2.91 1.78 -16.23
CA SER A 28 2.97 3.00 -15.42
C SER A 28 2.51 2.75 -13.99
N CYS A 29 3.20 3.35 -13.04
CA CYS A 29 3.01 3.16 -11.59
C CYS A 29 3.50 4.34 -10.78
N TRP A 30 3.05 4.44 -9.53
CA TRP A 30 3.65 5.33 -8.52
C TRP A 30 4.68 4.60 -7.65
N ASN A 31 4.62 3.28 -7.63
CA ASN A 31 5.57 2.39 -7.01
C ASN A 31 5.64 1.12 -7.88
N CYS A 32 6.69 1.01 -8.65
CA CYS A 32 6.90 -0.12 -9.55
C CYS A 32 7.52 -1.34 -8.84
N MET A 33 7.67 -1.31 -7.53
CA MET A 33 8.30 -2.40 -6.75
C MET A 33 9.65 -2.83 -7.31
N THR A 34 10.53 -1.84 -7.52
CA THR A 34 11.87 -2.05 -8.08
C THR A 34 11.90 -2.68 -9.50
N LEU A 35 10.83 -2.52 -10.28
CA LEU A 35 10.81 -2.89 -11.71
C LEU A 35 11.25 -1.75 -12.64
N ASP A 36 11.57 -0.58 -12.10
CA ASP A 36 12.15 0.54 -12.79
C ASP A 36 13.67 0.36 -12.94
N THR A 37 14.30 1.30 -13.59
CA THR A 37 15.76 1.39 -13.69
C THR A 37 16.27 2.50 -12.77
N ASP A 38 17.55 2.42 -12.34
CA ASP A 38 18.21 3.52 -11.67
C ASP A 38 18.37 4.76 -12.57
N ALA A 39 18.92 5.85 -12.03
CA ALA A 39 19.12 7.10 -12.77
C ALA A 39 20.06 6.95 -13.98
N GLU A 40 20.93 5.96 -13.97
CA GLU A 40 21.87 5.60 -15.03
C GLU A 40 21.26 4.63 -16.04
N GLY A 41 20.03 4.13 -15.80
CA GLY A 41 19.30 3.21 -16.68
C GLY A 41 19.67 1.74 -16.48
N ASN A 42 20.33 1.37 -15.35
CA ASN A 42 20.62 -0.01 -15.04
C ASN A 42 19.39 -0.67 -14.38
N PRO A 43 19.05 -1.92 -14.75
CA PRO A 43 17.99 -2.66 -14.11
C PRO A 43 18.35 -3.00 -12.65
N ASN A 44 17.38 -2.95 -11.75
CA ASN A 44 17.52 -3.45 -10.38
C ASN A 44 17.21 -4.95 -10.30
N GLY A 45 17.30 -5.56 -9.08
CA GLY A 45 17.15 -7.00 -8.90
C GLY A 45 15.80 -7.54 -9.36
N ALA A 46 14.70 -6.85 -9.09
CA ALA A 46 13.37 -7.29 -9.55
C ALA A 46 13.24 -7.25 -11.08
N HIS A 47 13.89 -6.28 -11.72
CA HIS A 47 13.92 -6.19 -13.18
C HIS A 47 14.76 -7.30 -13.80
N GLU A 48 15.86 -7.72 -13.16
CA GLU A 48 16.66 -8.87 -13.57
C GLU A 48 15.86 -10.17 -13.46
N ASP A 49 15.19 -10.38 -12.33
CA ASP A 49 14.30 -11.53 -12.11
C ASP A 49 13.16 -11.58 -13.13
N PHE A 50 12.54 -10.42 -13.41
CA PHE A 50 11.53 -10.30 -14.47
C PHE A 50 12.08 -10.72 -15.84
N ASN A 51 13.24 -10.21 -16.24
CA ASN A 51 13.86 -10.53 -17.53
C ASN A 51 14.21 -12.02 -17.64
N ALA A 52 14.56 -12.68 -16.53
CA ALA A 52 14.82 -14.11 -16.50
C ALA A 52 13.53 -14.92 -16.68
N ALA A 53 12.43 -14.51 -16.04
CA ALA A 53 11.12 -15.19 -16.10
C ALA A 53 10.36 -14.91 -17.42
N ALA A 54 10.48 -13.70 -17.99
CA ALA A 54 9.84 -13.28 -19.22
C ALA A 54 10.84 -12.88 -20.32
N PRO A 55 11.69 -13.80 -20.84
CA PRO A 55 12.78 -13.46 -21.74
C PRO A 55 12.34 -12.89 -23.11
N ASN A 56 11.08 -13.11 -23.49
CA ASN A 56 10.50 -12.65 -24.76
C ASN A 56 9.76 -11.31 -24.65
N VAL A 57 9.60 -10.77 -23.42
CA VAL A 57 8.95 -9.49 -23.15
C VAL A 57 10.02 -8.46 -22.77
N LYS A 58 9.89 -7.24 -23.29
CA LYS A 58 10.62 -6.06 -22.84
C LYS A 58 9.66 -5.21 -22.04
N LEU A 59 9.78 -5.22 -20.72
CA LEU A 59 9.00 -4.34 -19.85
C LEU A 59 9.61 -2.94 -19.87
N VAL A 60 8.78 -1.93 -20.10
CA VAL A 60 9.13 -0.51 -19.97
C VAL A 60 8.28 0.06 -18.84
N ALA A 61 8.85 0.02 -17.63
CA ALA A 61 8.18 0.55 -16.44
C ALA A 61 8.56 2.00 -16.21
N VAL A 62 7.57 2.86 -15.99
CA VAL A 62 7.76 4.29 -15.71
C VAL A 62 7.11 4.61 -14.36
N GLN A 63 7.95 5.02 -13.42
CA GLN A 63 7.51 5.45 -12.09
C GLN A 63 7.31 6.95 -12.03
N TYR A 64 6.19 7.37 -11.47
CA TYR A 64 5.82 8.77 -11.24
C TYR A 64 5.67 9.05 -9.74
N PRO A 65 5.92 10.28 -9.27
CA PRO A 65 5.41 10.72 -7.98
C PRO A 65 3.89 10.51 -7.91
N TYR A 66 3.37 10.06 -6.77
CA TYR A 66 1.97 9.63 -6.66
C TYR A 66 0.95 10.66 -7.19
N GLY A 67 1.10 11.94 -6.84
CA GLY A 67 0.19 13.00 -7.30
C GLY A 67 0.20 13.18 -8.82
N ASP A 68 1.38 13.11 -9.44
CA ASP A 68 1.55 13.22 -10.89
C ASP A 68 0.99 11.98 -11.60
N TYR A 69 1.18 10.80 -10.97
CA TYR A 69 0.61 9.54 -11.47
C TYR A 69 -0.91 9.60 -11.59
N VAL A 70 -1.59 10.02 -10.53
CA VAL A 70 -3.06 10.09 -10.52
C VAL A 70 -3.59 11.03 -11.61
N GLN A 71 -2.92 12.16 -11.86
CA GLN A 71 -3.29 13.10 -12.92
C GLN A 71 -3.03 12.51 -14.31
N SER A 72 -1.87 11.88 -14.52
CA SER A 72 -1.50 11.22 -15.78
C SER A 72 -2.46 10.07 -16.10
N LEU A 73 -2.77 9.23 -15.12
CA LEU A 73 -3.72 8.13 -15.25
C LEU A 73 -5.10 8.63 -15.69
N ALA A 74 -5.61 9.68 -15.04
CA ALA A 74 -6.91 10.24 -15.39
C ALA A 74 -6.97 10.77 -16.82
N LEU A 75 -5.89 11.36 -17.30
CA LEU A 75 -5.79 11.87 -18.67
C LEU A 75 -5.69 10.73 -19.68
N SER A 76 -4.76 9.79 -19.47
CA SER A 76 -4.49 8.69 -20.41
C SER A 76 -5.68 7.76 -20.59
N MET A 77 -6.41 7.46 -19.51
CA MET A 77 -7.64 6.68 -19.56
C MET A 77 -8.72 7.32 -20.41
N ARG A 78 -8.94 8.63 -20.24
CA ARG A 78 -9.97 9.37 -21.00
C ARG A 78 -9.62 9.55 -22.47
N THR A 79 -8.35 9.63 -22.80
CA THR A 79 -7.87 9.82 -24.18
C THR A 79 -7.58 8.52 -24.91
N GLY A 80 -7.63 7.37 -24.24
CA GLY A 80 -7.30 6.07 -24.81
C GLY A 80 -5.80 5.92 -25.15
N THR A 81 -4.95 6.63 -24.42
CA THR A 81 -3.48 6.61 -24.56
C THR A 81 -2.80 5.99 -23.34
N SER A 82 -3.54 5.15 -22.60
CA SER A 82 -3.03 4.46 -21.43
C SER A 82 -1.98 3.41 -21.83
N ASP A 83 -1.05 3.17 -20.90
CA ASP A 83 -0.09 2.07 -21.02
C ASP A 83 -0.79 0.71 -21.07
N ASP A 84 -0.07 -0.35 -21.46
CA ASP A 84 -0.59 -1.71 -21.50
C ASP A 84 -0.98 -2.19 -20.10
N LEU A 85 -0.14 -1.88 -19.11
CA LEU A 85 -0.34 -2.16 -17.68
C LEU A 85 -0.29 -0.88 -16.86
N MET A 86 -1.11 -0.79 -15.83
CA MET A 86 -1.17 0.37 -14.96
C MET A 86 -1.42 -0.06 -13.52
N ALA A 87 -0.80 0.66 -12.58
CA ALA A 87 -1.00 0.47 -11.15
C ALA A 87 -2.29 1.15 -10.66
N PHE A 88 -3.02 0.50 -9.75
CA PHE A 88 -4.22 1.03 -9.11
C PHE A 88 -4.20 0.80 -7.61
N GLN A 89 -4.61 1.81 -6.87
CA GLN A 89 -5.19 1.54 -5.56
C GLN A 89 -6.61 1.00 -5.77
N VAL A 90 -6.99 0.04 -4.94
CA VAL A 90 -8.36 -0.48 -4.92
C VAL A 90 -9.37 0.56 -4.41
N GLY A 91 -10.63 0.21 -4.33
CA GLY A 91 -11.67 1.15 -3.91
C GLY A 91 -11.99 2.16 -5.00
N SER A 92 -12.09 3.44 -4.65
CA SER A 92 -12.58 4.49 -5.55
C SER A 92 -11.75 4.69 -6.81
N MET A 93 -10.42 4.54 -6.75
CA MET A 93 -9.58 4.68 -7.94
C MET A 93 -9.88 3.56 -8.94
N LEU A 94 -9.79 2.31 -8.50
CA LEU A 94 -10.02 1.16 -9.37
C LEU A 94 -11.46 1.15 -9.92
N SER A 95 -12.46 1.44 -9.09
CA SER A 95 -13.87 1.51 -9.51
C SER A 95 -14.11 2.57 -10.57
N THR A 96 -13.46 3.74 -10.45
CA THR A 96 -13.60 4.85 -11.41
C THR A 96 -13.12 4.46 -12.81
N TYR A 97 -12.07 3.63 -12.90
CA TYR A 97 -11.45 3.28 -14.19
C TYR A 97 -11.76 1.86 -14.66
N ALA A 98 -12.57 1.09 -13.92
CA ALA A 98 -12.88 -0.31 -14.22
C ALA A 98 -13.43 -0.54 -15.64
N GLU A 99 -14.19 0.42 -16.19
CA GLU A 99 -14.75 0.32 -17.55
C GLU A 99 -13.69 0.35 -18.66
N TYR A 100 -12.50 0.93 -18.38
CA TYR A 100 -11.38 1.01 -19.32
C TYR A 100 -10.41 -0.16 -19.20
N LEU A 101 -10.66 -1.08 -18.25
CA LEU A 101 -9.79 -2.21 -17.96
C LEU A 101 -10.34 -3.50 -18.56
N GLU A 102 -9.43 -4.36 -19.02
CA GLU A 102 -9.72 -5.70 -19.50
C GLU A 102 -10.25 -6.58 -18.35
N ASP A 103 -11.15 -7.49 -18.67
CA ASP A 103 -11.55 -8.55 -17.76
C ASP A 103 -10.47 -9.64 -17.72
N LEU A 104 -9.75 -9.73 -16.63
CA LEU A 104 -8.65 -10.68 -16.45
C LEU A 104 -9.14 -12.09 -16.08
N THR A 105 -10.44 -12.28 -15.80
CA THR A 105 -10.99 -13.58 -15.39
C THR A 105 -10.68 -14.70 -16.40
N PRO A 106 -10.89 -14.50 -17.73
CA PRO A 106 -10.59 -15.56 -18.71
C PRO A 106 -9.10 -15.91 -18.79
N TYR A 107 -8.22 -14.93 -18.57
CA TYR A 107 -6.77 -15.13 -18.56
C TYR A 107 -6.35 -15.93 -17.34
N ALA A 108 -6.86 -15.58 -16.14
CA ALA A 108 -6.59 -16.27 -14.90
C ALA A 108 -7.07 -17.72 -14.93
N GLU A 109 -8.27 -17.98 -15.45
CA GLU A 109 -8.83 -19.32 -15.62
C GLU A 109 -8.01 -20.18 -16.62
N LYS A 110 -7.58 -19.59 -17.74
CA LYS A 110 -6.73 -20.25 -18.73
C LYS A 110 -5.36 -20.62 -18.16
N GLU A 111 -4.76 -19.74 -17.35
CA GLU A 111 -3.41 -19.92 -16.81
C GLU A 111 -3.38 -20.83 -15.60
N TRP A 112 -4.27 -20.60 -14.63
CA TRP A 112 -4.23 -21.25 -13.31
C TRP A 112 -5.40 -22.23 -13.06
N GLY A 113 -6.33 -22.36 -14.01
CA GLY A 113 -7.49 -23.26 -13.93
C GLY A 113 -8.65 -22.69 -13.09
N ALA A 114 -9.70 -23.49 -12.92
CA ALA A 114 -10.96 -23.05 -12.32
C ALA A 114 -10.84 -22.60 -10.86
N ASN A 115 -9.84 -23.08 -10.12
CA ASN A 115 -9.62 -22.75 -8.72
C ASN A 115 -8.52 -21.67 -8.53
N TRP A 116 -8.26 -20.86 -9.54
CA TRP A 116 -7.17 -19.88 -9.53
C TRP A 116 -7.23 -18.90 -8.34
N LYS A 117 -8.44 -18.61 -7.83
CA LYS A 117 -8.63 -17.71 -6.69
C LYS A 117 -7.97 -18.22 -5.41
N ASP A 118 -7.84 -19.53 -5.26
CA ASP A 118 -7.23 -20.16 -4.08
C ASP A 118 -5.73 -19.90 -3.97
N LYS A 119 -5.10 -19.39 -5.04
CA LYS A 119 -3.68 -18.96 -5.01
C LYS A 119 -3.48 -17.66 -4.25
N PHE A 120 -4.50 -16.84 -4.13
CA PHE A 120 -4.44 -15.47 -3.62
C PHE A 120 -5.12 -15.31 -2.27
N LEU A 121 -4.74 -14.29 -1.53
CA LEU A 121 -5.50 -13.83 -0.39
C LEU A 121 -6.89 -13.35 -0.88
N SER A 122 -7.95 -13.92 -0.32
CA SER A 122 -9.33 -13.67 -0.78
C SER A 122 -9.68 -12.19 -0.77
N VAL A 123 -9.25 -11.46 0.28
CA VAL A 123 -9.45 -10.02 0.43
C VAL A 123 -8.83 -9.21 -0.72
N GLY A 124 -7.74 -9.70 -1.32
CA GLY A 124 -7.10 -9.08 -2.48
C GLY A 124 -7.97 -9.21 -3.73
N ILE A 125 -8.45 -10.43 -4.01
CA ILE A 125 -9.29 -10.71 -5.18
C ILE A 125 -10.67 -10.05 -5.07
N GLU A 126 -11.27 -10.01 -3.88
CA GLU A 126 -12.53 -9.31 -3.65
C GLU A 126 -12.44 -7.83 -4.01
N GLN A 127 -11.36 -7.16 -3.60
CA GLN A 127 -11.18 -5.73 -3.81
C GLN A 127 -10.70 -5.37 -5.22
N THR A 128 -10.20 -6.33 -6.01
CA THR A 128 -9.82 -6.14 -7.42
C THR A 128 -10.90 -6.63 -8.40
N THR A 129 -12.04 -7.09 -7.88
CA THR A 129 -13.21 -7.48 -8.66
C THR A 129 -14.25 -6.36 -8.61
N VAL A 130 -14.60 -5.79 -9.76
CA VAL A 130 -15.60 -4.73 -9.90
C VAL A 130 -16.71 -5.23 -10.83
N ASP A 131 -17.96 -5.13 -10.40
CA ASP A 131 -19.14 -5.60 -11.14
C ASP A 131 -19.01 -7.04 -11.67
N GLY A 132 -18.40 -7.91 -10.86
CA GLY A 132 -18.18 -9.33 -11.18
C GLY A 132 -17.03 -9.62 -12.13
N ARG A 133 -16.29 -8.60 -12.63
CA ARG A 133 -15.12 -8.73 -13.48
C ARG A 133 -13.84 -8.56 -12.66
N LEU A 134 -12.86 -9.41 -12.86
CA LEU A 134 -11.51 -9.22 -12.33
C LEU A 134 -10.80 -8.15 -13.17
N VAL A 135 -10.76 -6.91 -12.71
CA VAL A 135 -10.20 -5.79 -13.48
C VAL A 135 -8.75 -5.47 -13.17
N ALA A 136 -8.21 -6.06 -12.09
CA ALA A 136 -6.80 -5.98 -11.74
C ALA A 136 -6.39 -7.23 -10.95
N LEU A 137 -5.08 -7.48 -10.83
CA LEU A 137 -4.52 -8.47 -9.91
C LEU A 137 -3.71 -7.76 -8.82
N PRO A 138 -3.83 -8.19 -7.55
CA PRO A 138 -3.06 -7.60 -6.47
C PRO A 138 -1.58 -7.99 -6.59
N GLN A 139 -0.69 -7.02 -6.69
CA GLN A 139 0.76 -7.25 -6.74
C GLN A 139 1.30 -7.58 -5.34
N VAL A 140 1.01 -6.70 -4.39
CA VAL A 140 1.33 -6.88 -2.96
C VAL A 140 0.16 -6.36 -2.13
N MET A 141 0.10 -6.83 -0.89
CA MET A 141 -0.88 -6.35 0.09
C MET A 141 -0.23 -5.36 1.04
N SER A 142 -1.03 -4.44 1.57
CA SER A 142 -0.66 -3.61 2.69
C SER A 142 -1.68 -3.74 3.81
N ALA A 143 -1.19 -3.72 5.05
CA ALA A 143 -2.01 -3.63 6.24
C ALA A 143 -1.67 -2.34 6.98
N ALA A 144 -2.69 -1.62 7.43
CA ALA A 144 -2.60 -0.36 8.16
C ALA A 144 -3.34 -0.45 9.51
N GLY A 145 -3.29 0.62 10.30
CA GLY A 145 -3.87 0.65 11.64
C GLY A 145 -2.92 0.20 12.74
N ALA A 146 -1.61 0.09 12.44
CA ALA A 146 -0.59 -0.21 13.43
C ALA A 146 -0.06 1.08 14.08
N LEU A 147 0.25 0.99 15.38
CA LEU A 147 1.07 1.94 16.11
C LEU A 147 2.53 1.45 16.04
N TRP A 148 3.39 2.25 15.44
CA TRP A 148 4.83 2.03 15.37
C TRP A 148 5.48 2.82 16.48
N TYR A 149 6.42 2.21 17.21
CA TYR A 149 7.07 2.87 18.33
C TYR A 149 8.59 2.63 18.35
N ASN A 150 9.30 3.60 18.90
CA ASN A 150 10.74 3.53 19.13
C ASN A 150 10.98 3.10 20.59
N GLN A 151 11.26 1.81 20.78
CA GLN A 151 11.51 1.25 22.12
C GLN A 151 12.71 1.89 22.80
N THR A 152 13.75 2.27 22.05
CA THR A 152 14.93 2.95 22.62
C THR A 152 14.55 4.29 23.26
N ILE A 153 13.62 5.03 22.67
CA ILE A 153 13.13 6.28 23.27
C ILE A 153 12.29 5.98 24.50
N LEU A 154 11.38 5.01 24.43
CA LEU A 154 10.53 4.66 25.56
C LEU A 154 11.38 4.20 26.75
N ASP A 155 12.36 3.32 26.55
CA ASP A 155 13.30 2.85 27.57
C ASP A 155 14.07 4.01 28.22
N LYS A 156 14.51 4.99 27.44
CA LYS A 156 15.25 6.17 27.94
C LYS A 156 14.46 6.98 28.98
N TYR A 157 13.15 6.99 28.87
CA TYR A 157 12.27 7.74 29.77
C TYR A 157 11.48 6.84 30.73
N ASP A 158 11.86 5.56 30.85
CA ASP A 158 11.20 4.56 31.70
C ASP A 158 9.69 4.46 31.40
N LEU A 159 9.36 4.45 30.11
CA LEU A 159 8.00 4.39 29.60
C LEU A 159 7.74 3.06 28.89
N SER A 160 6.50 2.61 28.93
CA SER A 160 6.00 1.49 28.12
C SER A 160 5.20 2.00 26.92
N VAL A 161 5.09 1.19 25.87
CA VAL A 161 4.14 1.47 24.79
C VAL A 161 2.72 1.54 25.36
N PRO A 162 1.92 2.57 24.99
CA PRO A 162 0.58 2.73 25.56
C PRO A 162 -0.35 1.59 25.15
N THR A 163 -1.12 1.06 26.09
CA THR A 163 -2.08 -0.03 25.90
C THR A 163 -3.53 0.45 25.82
N ASN A 164 -3.80 1.67 26.29
CA ASN A 164 -5.13 2.29 26.28
C ASN A 164 -5.04 3.80 26.02
N TRP A 165 -6.19 4.44 25.84
CA TRP A 165 -6.31 5.85 25.51
C TRP A 165 -5.65 6.79 26.53
N ASP A 166 -5.86 6.56 27.82
CA ASP A 166 -5.32 7.42 28.89
C ASP A 166 -3.79 7.31 28.99
N GLU A 167 -3.25 6.10 28.78
CA GLU A 167 -1.81 5.88 28.68
C GLU A 167 -1.22 6.58 27.46
N TRP A 168 -1.93 6.56 26.32
CA TRP A 168 -1.45 7.25 25.12
C TRP A 168 -1.31 8.76 25.35
N ILE A 169 -2.32 9.38 25.99
CA ILE A 169 -2.26 10.79 26.41
C ILE A 169 -1.07 11.00 27.36
N SER A 170 -0.95 10.16 28.40
CA SER A 170 0.09 10.30 29.43
C SER A 170 1.51 10.19 28.84
N VAL A 171 1.77 9.13 28.07
CA VAL A 171 3.09 8.89 27.45
C VAL A 171 3.45 10.02 26.48
N SER A 172 2.49 10.48 25.67
CA SER A 172 2.71 11.58 24.73
C SER A 172 3.07 12.89 25.45
N ASN A 173 2.38 13.20 26.54
CA ASN A 173 2.66 14.42 27.32
C ASN A 173 3.98 14.34 28.08
N ILE A 174 4.33 13.20 28.70
CA ILE A 174 5.63 13.01 29.37
C ILE A 174 6.77 13.20 28.36
N LEU A 175 6.67 12.64 27.17
CA LEU A 175 7.69 12.80 26.13
C LEU A 175 7.78 14.24 25.65
N LYS A 176 6.64 14.93 25.45
CA LYS A 176 6.58 16.35 25.10
C LYS A 176 7.29 17.23 26.13
N ASP A 177 7.06 17.00 27.44
CA ASP A 177 7.71 17.73 28.51
C ASP A 177 9.23 17.54 28.55
N ASN A 178 9.71 16.45 27.96
CA ASN A 178 11.14 16.14 27.78
C ASN A 178 11.69 16.53 26.40
N GLY A 179 10.94 17.28 25.59
CA GLY A 179 11.37 17.77 24.28
C GLY A 179 11.36 16.71 23.17
N VAL A 180 10.65 15.59 23.35
CA VAL A 180 10.45 14.54 22.36
C VAL A 180 8.99 14.54 21.91
N VAL A 181 8.73 14.42 20.61
CA VAL A 181 7.36 14.24 20.10
C VAL A 181 6.88 12.85 20.50
N GLY A 182 5.80 12.76 21.30
CA GLY A 182 5.24 11.48 21.74
C GLY A 182 4.67 10.68 20.57
N PHE A 183 3.72 11.27 19.87
CA PHE A 183 3.12 10.69 18.67
C PHE A 183 3.13 11.73 17.54
N MET A 184 3.64 11.36 16.38
CA MET A 184 3.70 12.24 15.22
C MET A 184 2.84 11.70 14.07
N HIS A 185 2.08 12.60 13.43
CA HIS A 185 1.15 12.27 12.37
C HIS A 185 1.17 13.33 11.28
N GLY A 186 1.14 12.89 10.02
CA GLY A 186 1.18 13.75 8.85
C GLY A 186 -0.21 14.21 8.41
N ALA A 187 -0.92 14.93 9.27
CA ALA A 187 -2.33 15.27 9.04
C ALA A 187 -2.60 16.17 7.83
N LYS A 188 -1.55 16.67 7.16
CA LYS A 188 -1.64 17.31 5.85
C LYS A 188 -2.09 16.31 4.77
N ASP A 189 -1.72 15.05 4.89
CA ASP A 189 -1.97 14.00 3.90
C ASP A 189 -3.25 13.24 4.25
N SER A 190 -4.28 13.34 3.43
CA SER A 190 -5.58 12.73 3.69
C SER A 190 -5.54 11.20 3.80
N TRP A 191 -4.65 10.53 3.04
CA TRP A 191 -4.57 9.08 3.05
C TRP A 191 -4.20 8.50 4.42
N ILE A 192 -3.26 9.11 5.15
CA ILE A 192 -2.88 8.63 6.48
C ILE A 192 -3.94 9.02 7.54
N ASN A 193 -4.67 10.12 7.32
CA ASN A 193 -5.83 10.48 8.16
C ASN A 193 -6.92 9.41 8.06
N TYR A 194 -7.21 8.90 6.86
CA TYR A 194 -8.15 7.80 6.67
C TYR A 194 -7.67 6.53 7.37
N ASP A 195 -6.38 6.17 7.23
CA ASP A 195 -5.81 4.99 7.89
C ASP A 195 -5.97 5.07 9.41
N LEU A 196 -5.63 6.20 10.03
CA LEU A 196 -5.79 6.36 11.46
C LEU A 196 -7.27 6.36 11.89
N PHE A 197 -8.14 7.04 11.14
CA PHE A 197 -9.57 7.10 11.44
C PHE A 197 -10.26 5.73 11.30
N ILE A 198 -9.96 4.97 10.26
CA ILE A 198 -10.45 3.60 10.08
C ILE A 198 -10.00 2.73 11.27
N GLY A 199 -8.74 2.89 11.70
CA GLY A 199 -8.22 2.19 12.87
C GLY A 199 -9.02 2.50 14.13
N ILE A 200 -9.26 3.79 14.43
CA ILE A 200 -10.05 4.23 15.59
C ILE A 200 -11.50 3.70 15.50
N ALA A 201 -12.13 3.81 14.33
CA ALA A 201 -13.50 3.37 14.12
C ALA A 201 -13.65 1.85 14.31
N ASN A 202 -12.72 1.06 13.78
CA ASN A 202 -12.72 -0.40 13.94
C ASN A 202 -12.32 -0.86 15.34
N GLU A 203 -11.54 -0.08 16.08
CA GLU A 203 -11.23 -0.36 17.48
C GLU A 203 -12.47 -0.17 18.37
N LEU A 204 -13.25 0.89 18.12
CA LEU A 204 -14.46 1.16 18.88
C LEU A 204 -15.60 0.18 18.57
N ASP A 205 -15.85 -0.10 17.31
CA ASP A 205 -16.96 -0.96 16.87
C ASP A 205 -16.63 -1.57 15.48
N PRO A 206 -16.00 -2.77 15.49
CA PRO A 206 -15.47 -3.38 14.28
C PRO A 206 -16.51 -3.54 13.18
N GLY A 207 -16.23 -2.99 12.00
CA GLY A 207 -17.04 -3.13 10.79
C GLY A 207 -18.09 -2.05 10.56
N LYS A 208 -18.45 -1.25 11.55
CA LYS A 208 -19.49 -0.25 11.41
C LYS A 208 -19.18 0.81 10.34
N ILE A 209 -17.91 1.16 10.17
CA ILE A 209 -17.49 2.07 9.12
C ILE A 209 -17.80 1.51 7.72
N TYR A 210 -17.66 0.20 7.50
CA TYR A 210 -17.96 -0.46 6.22
C TYR A 210 -19.47 -0.65 6.03
N GLU A 211 -20.21 -0.90 7.12
CA GLU A 211 -21.69 -0.93 7.08
C GLU A 211 -22.25 0.46 6.71
N ALA A 212 -21.65 1.54 7.24
CA ALA A 212 -22.04 2.91 6.89
C ALA A 212 -21.69 3.23 5.43
N GLU A 213 -20.52 2.85 4.95
CA GLU A 213 -20.15 3.00 3.55
C GLU A 213 -21.12 2.26 2.63
N ALA A 214 -21.52 1.03 2.99
CA ALA A 214 -22.50 0.24 2.25
C ALA A 214 -23.93 0.78 2.34
N GLY A 215 -24.19 1.77 3.22
CA GLY A 215 -25.53 2.35 3.44
C GLY A 215 -26.44 1.51 4.32
N ASN A 216 -25.92 0.52 5.01
CA ASN A 216 -26.67 -0.35 5.92
C ASN A 216 -26.97 0.33 7.26
N ILE A 217 -26.12 1.28 7.66
CA ILE A 217 -26.33 2.15 8.83
C ILE A 217 -25.99 3.60 8.45
N SER A 218 -26.41 4.55 9.27
CA SER A 218 -26.04 5.95 9.10
C SER A 218 -24.60 6.20 9.53
N TRP A 219 -23.91 7.13 8.87
CA TRP A 219 -22.63 7.68 9.34
C TRP A 219 -22.75 8.40 10.68
N THR A 220 -23.95 8.78 11.11
CA THR A 220 -24.22 9.33 12.45
C THR A 220 -24.42 8.25 13.52
N HIS A 221 -24.09 6.99 13.25
CA HIS A 221 -24.07 5.93 14.26
C HIS A 221 -23.14 6.31 15.42
N ASP A 222 -23.55 5.99 16.65
CA ASP A 222 -22.89 6.45 17.88
C ASP A 222 -21.38 6.13 17.90
N SER A 223 -20.98 4.95 17.43
CA SER A 223 -19.57 4.55 17.38
C SER A 223 -18.75 5.39 16.40
N LEU A 224 -19.31 5.79 15.25
CA LEU A 224 -18.63 6.64 14.27
C LEU A 224 -18.52 8.10 14.74
N VAL A 225 -19.57 8.60 15.39
CA VAL A 225 -19.52 9.91 16.07
C VAL A 225 -18.48 9.90 17.19
N LYS A 226 -18.40 8.81 17.99
CA LYS A 226 -17.37 8.67 19.04
C LYS A 226 -15.97 8.58 18.43
N ALA A 227 -15.76 7.83 17.32
CA ALA A 227 -14.49 7.78 16.61
C ALA A 227 -14.04 9.19 16.17
N THR A 228 -14.99 9.97 15.65
CA THR A 228 -14.73 11.35 15.21
C THR A 228 -14.44 12.28 16.38
N SER A 229 -15.05 12.05 17.55
CA SER A 229 -14.70 12.77 18.80
C SER A 229 -13.26 12.48 19.22
N LEU A 230 -12.89 11.18 19.27
CA LEU A 230 -11.53 10.79 19.63
C LEU A 230 -10.49 11.33 18.61
N TRP A 231 -10.80 11.36 17.33
CA TRP A 231 -9.95 12.01 16.33
C TRP A 231 -9.68 13.47 16.70
N GLY A 232 -10.71 14.26 17.01
CA GLY A 232 -10.56 15.65 17.46
C GLY A 232 -9.80 15.77 18.79
N GLU A 233 -10.07 14.87 19.73
CA GLU A 233 -9.42 14.81 21.03
C GLU A 233 -7.91 14.55 20.92
N MET A 234 -7.42 13.81 19.92
CA MET A 234 -5.98 13.62 19.70
C MET A 234 -5.23 14.93 19.54
N PHE A 235 -5.85 15.95 18.93
CA PHE A 235 -5.26 17.29 18.77
C PHE A 235 -5.35 18.11 20.04
N SER A 236 -6.44 18.00 20.81
CA SER A 236 -6.66 18.82 22.00
C SER A 236 -5.99 18.26 23.27
N ASN A 237 -5.80 16.93 23.37
CA ASN A 237 -5.22 16.26 24.53
C ASN A 237 -3.69 16.11 24.47
N GLY A 238 -3.06 16.60 23.39
CA GLY A 238 -1.60 16.55 23.21
C GLY A 238 -1.04 15.20 22.77
N ILE A 239 -1.89 14.28 22.27
CA ILE A 239 -1.40 13.06 21.63
C ILE A 239 -0.67 13.46 20.35
N MET A 240 -1.32 14.19 19.44
CA MET A 240 -0.69 14.68 18.21
C MET A 240 0.23 15.88 18.49
N GLN A 241 1.31 15.95 17.72
CA GLN A 241 2.23 17.07 17.78
C GLN A 241 1.57 18.38 17.33
N GLU A 242 2.10 19.50 17.82
CA GLU A 242 1.74 20.82 17.32
C GLU A 242 2.07 20.96 15.83
N GLY A 243 1.16 21.54 15.05
CA GLY A 243 1.35 21.72 13.62
C GLY A 243 1.10 20.48 12.78
N ALA A 244 0.49 19.42 13.30
CA ALA A 244 0.21 18.17 12.58
C ALA A 244 -0.44 18.40 11.21
N LEU A 245 -1.37 19.33 11.10
CA LEU A 245 -2.07 19.69 9.85
C LEU A 245 -1.16 20.30 8.77
N GLY A 246 0.03 20.75 9.15
CA GLY A 246 1.04 21.27 8.23
C GLY A 246 2.12 20.24 7.84
N ASN A 247 2.24 19.14 8.56
CA ASN A 247 3.22 18.10 8.32
C ASN A 247 2.70 17.06 7.32
N ALA A 248 3.54 16.71 6.35
CA ALA A 248 3.32 15.57 5.47
C ALA A 248 3.79 14.27 6.13
N GLN A 249 3.17 13.13 5.80
CA GLN A 249 3.63 11.85 6.30
C GLN A 249 5.04 11.53 5.79
N TYR A 250 5.30 11.84 4.52
CA TYR A 250 6.62 11.84 3.92
C TYR A 250 6.97 13.24 3.40
N PRO A 251 8.17 13.79 3.69
CA PRO A 251 9.21 13.20 4.53
C PRO A 251 9.05 13.47 6.04
N ASP A 252 8.19 14.41 6.48
CA ASP A 252 8.27 15.07 7.78
C ASP A 252 8.16 14.08 8.95
N VAL A 253 7.06 13.30 8.97
CA VAL A 253 6.79 12.33 10.07
C VAL A 253 7.79 11.20 10.02
N HIS A 254 8.02 10.62 8.84
CA HIS A 254 8.93 9.51 8.68
C HIS A 254 10.36 9.87 9.13
N GLN A 255 10.89 11.01 8.69
CA GLN A 255 12.23 11.46 9.11
C GLN A 255 12.31 11.78 10.60
N ALA A 256 11.26 12.35 11.19
CA ALA A 256 11.23 12.61 12.63
C ALA A 256 11.26 11.30 13.44
N PHE A 257 10.51 10.30 13.02
CA PHE A 257 10.51 8.99 13.67
C PHE A 257 11.86 8.28 13.52
N THR A 258 12.40 8.20 12.30
CA THR A 258 13.66 7.51 12.02
C THR A 258 14.90 8.23 12.58
N SER A 259 14.81 9.55 12.83
CA SER A 259 15.88 10.31 13.50
C SER A 259 15.72 10.41 15.02
N GLY A 260 14.77 9.69 15.63
CA GLY A 260 14.55 9.67 17.07
C GLY A 260 13.96 10.96 17.65
N LYS A 261 13.39 11.84 16.81
CA LYS A 261 12.68 13.05 17.28
C LYS A 261 11.24 12.77 17.67
N ALA A 262 10.65 11.71 17.13
CA ALA A 262 9.33 11.23 17.48
C ALA A 262 9.41 9.79 17.99
N ALA A 263 8.66 9.49 19.07
CA ALA A 263 8.64 8.16 19.67
C ALA A 263 7.65 7.22 19.03
N MET A 264 6.55 7.73 18.50
CA MET A 264 5.47 6.92 17.93
C MET A 264 4.92 7.57 16.66
N MET A 265 4.40 6.74 15.76
CA MET A 265 3.62 7.14 14.56
C MET A 265 2.66 6.03 14.18
N THR A 266 1.65 6.34 13.36
CA THR A 266 0.91 5.31 12.61
C THR A 266 1.53 5.12 11.23
N MET A 267 1.65 3.87 10.82
CA MET A 267 2.16 3.49 9.50
C MET A 267 1.67 2.10 9.13
N GLY A 268 1.78 1.73 7.87
CA GLY A 268 1.45 0.40 7.41
C GLY A 268 2.68 -0.41 6.99
N THR A 269 2.41 -1.63 6.55
CA THR A 269 3.44 -2.64 6.19
C THR A 269 4.36 -2.22 5.05
N TRP A 270 3.97 -1.29 4.19
CA TRP A 270 4.82 -0.72 3.13
C TRP A 270 6.08 -0.02 3.65
N ASN A 271 6.15 0.27 4.95
CA ASN A 271 7.30 0.92 5.57
C ASN A 271 8.29 -0.09 6.20
N ASN A 272 8.02 -1.39 6.12
CA ASN A 272 8.81 -2.41 6.78
C ASN A 272 10.28 -2.39 6.34
N PHE A 273 10.50 -2.43 5.03
CA PHE A 273 11.85 -2.52 4.47
C PHE A 273 12.74 -1.37 4.93
N SER A 274 12.26 -0.13 4.80
CA SER A 274 13.02 1.05 5.17
C SER A 274 13.33 1.14 6.66
N THR A 275 12.48 0.56 7.52
CA THR A 275 12.63 0.66 8.98
C THR A 275 13.39 -0.51 9.58
N PHE A 276 13.14 -1.73 9.11
CA PHE A 276 13.63 -2.95 9.76
C PHE A 276 14.82 -3.60 9.08
N THR A 277 15.29 -3.10 7.93
CA THR A 277 16.49 -3.58 7.28
C THR A 277 17.60 -2.55 7.33
N ASN A 278 18.86 -3.02 7.17
CA ASN A 278 20.02 -2.13 7.03
C ASN A 278 20.13 -1.53 5.62
N LEU A 279 19.34 -2.01 4.68
CA LEU A 279 19.48 -1.65 3.27
C LEU A 279 18.75 -0.33 2.94
N GLY A 280 17.58 -0.06 3.55
CA GLY A 280 16.77 1.12 3.24
C GLY A 280 16.33 1.13 1.77
N LEU A 281 15.34 1.94 1.41
CA LEU A 281 15.06 2.20 0.00
C LEU A 281 16.29 2.89 -0.61
N ASN A 282 16.82 2.40 -1.70
CA ASN A 282 18.06 2.86 -2.37
C ASN A 282 19.38 2.55 -1.61
N GLY A 283 19.40 1.57 -0.68
CA GLY A 283 20.61 1.06 -0.08
C GLY A 283 21.32 1.98 0.92
N SER A 284 20.65 3.02 1.43
CA SER A 284 21.22 3.94 2.40
C SER A 284 20.21 4.34 3.47
N LYS A 285 20.46 3.91 4.71
CA LYS A 285 19.72 4.39 5.89
C LYS A 285 19.81 5.90 6.06
N GLU A 286 20.92 6.50 5.67
CA GLU A 286 21.16 7.94 5.77
C GLU A 286 20.15 8.75 4.95
N SER A 287 19.70 8.25 3.79
CA SER A 287 18.70 8.92 2.95
C SER A 287 17.33 9.01 3.61
N TYR A 288 17.06 8.15 4.61
CA TYR A 288 15.82 8.15 5.40
C TYR A 288 15.96 8.84 6.77
N GLY A 289 17.11 9.47 7.04
CA GLY A 289 17.35 10.21 8.27
C GLY A 289 17.65 9.35 9.50
N PHE A 290 17.98 8.06 9.31
CA PHE A 290 18.42 7.22 10.44
C PHE A 290 19.76 7.73 10.96
N THR A 291 19.78 8.13 12.23
CA THR A 291 20.96 8.69 12.90
C THR A 291 21.60 7.71 13.87
N GLU A 292 20.86 6.68 14.34
CA GLU A 292 21.28 5.70 15.33
C GLU A 292 20.55 4.36 15.07
N ASP A 293 21.05 3.28 15.67
CA ASP A 293 20.41 1.96 15.67
C ASP A 293 19.30 1.90 16.72
N PHE A 294 18.14 2.45 16.38
CA PHE A 294 16.95 2.37 17.24
C PHE A 294 16.26 1.00 17.16
N LYS A 295 15.64 0.61 18.28
CA LYS A 295 14.76 -0.55 18.33
C LYS A 295 13.33 -0.11 18.00
N TYR A 296 12.84 -0.51 16.84
CA TYR A 296 11.46 -0.22 16.44
C TYR A 296 10.55 -1.41 16.69
N GLY A 297 9.39 -1.15 17.30
CA GLY A 297 8.34 -2.14 17.53
C GLY A 297 7.04 -1.72 16.88
N ILE A 298 6.12 -2.68 16.78
CA ILE A 298 4.79 -2.52 16.17
C ILE A 298 3.75 -3.13 17.11
N THR A 299 2.62 -2.46 17.27
CA THR A 299 1.43 -2.98 17.95
C THR A 299 0.16 -2.48 17.27
N GLY A 300 -1.01 -2.99 17.62
CA GLY A 300 -2.28 -2.38 17.26
C GLY A 300 -2.47 -1.04 17.97
N LEU A 301 -3.45 -0.25 17.54
CA LEU A 301 -3.82 0.95 18.28
C LEU A 301 -4.21 0.60 19.71
N PRO A 302 -3.94 1.49 20.69
CA PRO A 302 -4.35 1.28 22.07
C PRO A 302 -5.85 1.07 22.22
N ASP A 303 -6.25 0.31 23.23
CA ASP A 303 -7.65 0.08 23.58
C ASP A 303 -8.37 1.43 23.83
N MET A 304 -9.46 1.66 23.07
CA MET A 304 -10.32 2.86 23.19
C MET A 304 -11.75 2.51 23.56
N ASN A 305 -12.10 1.22 23.55
CA ASN A 305 -13.43 0.73 23.88
C ASN A 305 -13.52 0.08 25.28
N GLY A 306 -12.38 -0.18 25.93
CA GLY A 306 -12.30 -0.74 27.28
C GLY A 306 -12.39 -2.27 27.33
N ASP A 307 -12.15 -2.96 26.23
CA ASP A 307 -12.20 -4.44 26.17
C ASP A 307 -10.85 -5.11 26.51
N GLY A 308 -9.81 -4.30 26.72
CA GLY A 308 -8.45 -4.74 27.07
C GLY A 308 -7.65 -5.30 25.90
N LYS A 309 -8.05 -5.03 24.65
CA LYS A 309 -7.34 -5.49 23.46
C LYS A 309 -6.83 -4.32 22.65
N HIS A 310 -5.78 -4.57 21.90
CA HIS A 310 -5.31 -3.63 20.89
C HIS A 310 -6.15 -3.71 19.61
N GLY A 311 -6.21 -2.60 18.88
CA GLY A 311 -6.86 -2.51 17.59
C GLY A 311 -6.30 -3.52 16.59
N ARG A 312 -7.17 -3.98 15.70
CA ARG A 312 -6.81 -4.91 14.61
C ARG A 312 -6.39 -4.13 13.38
N LEU A 313 -5.49 -4.72 12.61
CA LEU A 313 -5.15 -4.17 11.29
C LEU A 313 -6.30 -4.37 10.30
N PHE A 314 -6.32 -3.53 9.30
CA PHE A 314 -7.16 -3.66 8.11
C PHE A 314 -6.26 -3.65 6.88
N ALA A 315 -6.67 -4.38 5.83
CA ALA A 315 -5.80 -4.67 4.70
C ALA A 315 -6.46 -4.44 3.35
N SER A 316 -5.64 -4.04 2.38
CA SER A 316 -6.01 -3.96 0.97
C SER A 316 -4.79 -4.27 0.11
N PRO A 317 -4.96 -4.59 -1.17
CA PRO A 317 -3.88 -4.47 -2.13
C PRO A 317 -3.26 -3.07 -2.06
N ASP A 318 -1.94 -3.00 -1.89
CA ASP A 318 -1.23 -1.71 -1.91
C ASP A 318 -1.13 -1.21 -3.34
N VAL A 319 -0.60 -2.08 -4.21
CA VAL A 319 -0.60 -1.92 -5.65
C VAL A 319 -1.36 -3.08 -6.26
N SER A 320 -2.32 -2.77 -7.12
CA SER A 320 -2.96 -3.72 -8.02
C SER A 320 -2.64 -3.32 -9.45
N ILE A 321 -2.48 -4.28 -10.35
CA ILE A 321 -2.14 -4.00 -11.74
C ILE A 321 -3.29 -4.41 -12.62
N GLY A 322 -3.85 -3.43 -13.35
CA GLY A 322 -4.85 -3.61 -14.38
C GLY A 322 -4.24 -3.56 -15.77
N MET A 323 -4.86 -4.27 -16.70
CA MET A 323 -4.51 -4.25 -18.13
C MET A 323 -5.48 -3.35 -18.87
N SER A 324 -4.96 -2.51 -19.75
CA SER A 324 -5.80 -1.64 -20.60
C SER A 324 -6.67 -2.46 -21.56
N ALA A 325 -7.97 -2.20 -21.59
CA ALA A 325 -8.86 -2.80 -22.58
C ALA A 325 -8.48 -2.41 -24.03
N SER A 326 -7.80 -1.26 -24.22
CA SER A 326 -7.32 -0.77 -25.51
C SER A 326 -5.92 -1.25 -25.88
N SER A 327 -5.23 -2.01 -25.01
CA SER A 327 -3.91 -2.56 -25.34
C SER A 327 -3.95 -3.39 -26.62
N GLY A 328 -2.98 -3.13 -27.50
CA GLY A 328 -2.75 -3.94 -28.71
C GLY A 328 -1.94 -5.21 -28.44
N ASN A 329 -1.35 -5.33 -27.24
CA ASN A 329 -0.39 -6.37 -26.87
C ASN A 329 -0.90 -7.23 -25.70
N LYS A 330 -2.19 -7.58 -25.69
CA LYS A 330 -2.86 -8.20 -24.53
C LYS A 330 -2.23 -9.50 -24.03
N GLU A 331 -1.78 -10.38 -24.95
CA GLU A 331 -1.14 -11.65 -24.57
C GLU A 331 0.25 -11.41 -23.95
N GLU A 332 1.02 -10.47 -24.45
CA GLU A 332 2.31 -10.07 -23.89
C GLU A 332 2.14 -9.31 -22.58
N ALA A 333 1.15 -8.43 -22.50
CA ALA A 333 0.79 -7.72 -21.27
C ALA A 333 0.35 -8.71 -20.18
N TRP A 334 -0.45 -9.72 -20.52
CA TRP A 334 -0.77 -10.79 -19.58
C TRP A 334 0.46 -11.59 -19.14
N SER A 335 1.35 -11.91 -20.09
CA SER A 335 2.60 -12.60 -19.74
C SER A 335 3.46 -11.79 -18.78
N ALA A 336 3.57 -10.47 -19.01
CA ALA A 336 4.26 -9.57 -18.08
C ALA A 336 3.56 -9.49 -16.74
N LEU A 337 2.25 -9.30 -16.72
CA LEU A 337 1.44 -9.22 -15.52
C LEU A 337 1.57 -10.49 -14.66
N LYS A 338 1.50 -11.67 -15.28
CA LYS A 338 1.68 -12.95 -14.59
C LYS A 338 3.02 -13.03 -13.87
N VAL A 339 4.11 -12.69 -14.56
CA VAL A 339 5.45 -12.70 -13.95
C VAL A 339 5.52 -11.74 -12.76
N ILE A 340 5.01 -10.52 -12.91
CA ILE A 340 4.99 -9.53 -11.83
C ILE A 340 4.20 -10.05 -10.62
N ILE A 341 3.07 -10.72 -10.86
CA ILE A 341 2.18 -11.17 -9.79
C ILE A 341 2.62 -12.49 -9.16
N GLU A 342 3.16 -13.44 -9.93
CA GLU A 342 3.46 -14.79 -9.45
C GLU A 342 4.96 -15.00 -9.18
N ASP A 343 5.80 -14.72 -10.18
CA ASP A 343 7.21 -15.11 -10.12
C ASP A 343 8.04 -14.19 -9.22
N LEU A 344 7.63 -12.90 -9.04
CA LEU A 344 8.37 -11.93 -8.24
C LEU A 344 7.97 -11.89 -6.76
N GLN A 345 7.06 -12.74 -6.27
CA GLN A 345 6.63 -12.71 -4.87
C GLN A 345 7.79 -12.97 -3.89
N SER A 346 8.73 -13.84 -4.23
CA SER A 346 9.92 -14.07 -3.40
C SER A 346 10.84 -12.84 -3.33
N THR A 347 10.90 -12.03 -4.39
CA THR A 347 11.63 -10.76 -4.41
C THR A 347 10.94 -9.73 -3.52
N TYR A 348 9.61 -9.61 -3.62
CA TYR A 348 8.85 -8.72 -2.74
C TYR A 348 8.92 -9.12 -1.27
N ALA A 349 8.97 -10.43 -0.98
CA ALA A 349 9.13 -10.94 0.39
C ALA A 349 10.48 -10.54 1.02
N LYS A 350 11.56 -10.41 0.24
CA LYS A 350 12.85 -9.87 0.71
C LYS A 350 12.74 -8.38 1.08
N ASP A 351 11.92 -7.65 0.36
CA ASP A 351 11.62 -6.25 0.63
C ASP A 351 10.52 -6.09 1.70
N LEU A 352 10.19 -7.16 2.42
CA LEU A 352 9.22 -7.22 3.51
C LEU A 352 7.81 -6.75 3.13
N TRP A 353 7.43 -6.94 1.87
CA TRP A 353 6.05 -6.74 1.44
C TRP A 353 5.19 -7.95 1.80
N VAL A 354 3.99 -7.68 2.25
CA VAL A 354 2.98 -8.75 2.45
C VAL A 354 2.58 -9.28 1.08
N SER A 355 2.80 -10.57 0.85
CA SER A 355 2.43 -11.20 -0.42
C SER A 355 0.93 -11.12 -0.68
N SER A 356 0.56 -10.95 -1.92
CA SER A 356 -0.83 -11.12 -2.38
C SER A 356 -1.24 -12.59 -2.52
N MET A 357 -0.26 -13.49 -2.51
CA MET A 357 -0.45 -14.94 -2.67
C MET A 357 -0.37 -15.66 -1.34
N ASN A 358 -1.14 -16.72 -1.22
CA ASN A 358 -1.15 -17.56 -0.03
C ASN A 358 0.18 -18.28 0.18
N GLY A 359 0.66 -18.32 1.42
CA GLY A 359 1.80 -19.14 1.82
C GLY A 359 3.19 -18.57 1.52
N VAL A 360 3.30 -17.29 1.21
CA VAL A 360 4.58 -16.60 1.03
C VAL A 360 4.91 -15.79 2.29
N PRO A 361 5.85 -16.24 3.15
CA PRO A 361 6.26 -15.50 4.35
C PRO A 361 7.22 -14.36 4.00
N PHE A 362 7.45 -13.44 4.94
CA PHE A 362 8.56 -12.50 4.87
C PHE A 362 9.92 -13.21 4.83
N ASP A 363 10.85 -12.68 4.07
CA ASP A 363 12.27 -13.03 4.21
C ASP A 363 12.91 -12.09 5.24
N LEU A 364 13.18 -12.62 6.43
CA LEU A 364 13.74 -11.86 7.55
C LEU A 364 15.28 -11.88 7.59
N SER A 365 15.94 -12.30 6.52
CA SER A 365 17.43 -12.43 6.47
C SER A 365 18.12 -11.08 6.72
N ASP A 366 17.56 -9.99 6.22
CA ASP A 366 18.13 -8.64 6.31
C ASP A 366 17.60 -7.82 7.49
N ALA A 367 16.75 -8.39 8.35
CA ALA A 367 16.23 -7.70 9.53
C ALA A 367 17.38 -7.35 10.50
N THR A 368 17.37 -6.10 11.00
CA THR A 368 18.47 -5.48 11.76
C THR A 368 18.79 -6.15 13.09
N SER A 369 17.83 -6.84 13.71
CA SER A 369 18.01 -7.47 15.03
C SER A 369 16.92 -8.51 15.29
N ASP A 370 17.10 -9.33 16.34
CA ASP A 370 16.05 -10.26 16.78
C ASP A 370 14.78 -9.53 17.23
N PHE A 371 14.91 -8.34 17.83
CA PHE A 371 13.76 -7.50 18.17
C PHE A 371 12.98 -7.07 16.92
N ALA A 372 13.70 -6.70 15.83
CA ALA A 372 13.06 -6.38 14.55
C ALA A 372 12.34 -7.59 13.95
N LYS A 373 12.94 -8.79 14.03
CA LYS A 373 12.29 -10.03 13.56
C LYS A 373 11.02 -10.36 14.34
N GLU A 374 11.05 -10.17 15.67
CA GLU A 374 9.87 -10.37 16.52
C GLU A 374 8.75 -9.38 16.15
N ALA A 375 9.08 -8.09 15.95
CA ALA A 375 8.13 -7.07 15.54
C ALA A 375 7.50 -7.37 14.17
N LEU A 376 8.31 -7.80 13.19
CA LEU A 376 7.84 -8.17 11.85
C LEU A 376 6.96 -9.43 11.87
N ASN A 377 7.34 -10.46 12.61
CA ASN A 377 6.52 -11.66 12.77
C ASN A 377 5.18 -11.37 13.46
N TYR A 378 5.20 -10.50 14.48
CA TYR A 378 3.99 -10.05 15.14
C TYR A 378 3.08 -9.29 14.16
N GLN A 379 3.64 -8.36 13.38
CA GLN A 379 2.89 -7.61 12.37
C GLN A 379 2.32 -8.53 11.28
N LEU A 380 3.08 -9.53 10.81
CA LEU A 380 2.59 -10.50 9.82
C LEU A 380 1.37 -11.26 10.36
N GLY A 381 1.45 -11.75 11.59
CA GLY A 381 0.31 -12.42 12.24
C GLY A 381 -0.90 -11.50 12.39
N MET A 382 -0.70 -10.19 12.66
CA MET A 382 -1.78 -9.21 12.66
C MET A 382 -2.35 -8.98 11.26
N ALA A 383 -1.50 -8.92 10.22
CA ALA A 383 -1.92 -8.70 8.84
C ALA A 383 -2.71 -9.90 8.28
N GLU A 384 -2.31 -11.13 8.59
CA GLU A 384 -3.05 -12.35 8.24
C GLU A 384 -4.45 -12.39 8.87
N ASN A 385 -4.61 -11.76 10.04
CA ASN A 385 -5.87 -11.62 10.77
C ASN A 385 -6.49 -10.23 10.63
N ALA A 386 -6.10 -9.48 9.60
CA ALA A 386 -6.62 -8.14 9.37
C ALA A 386 -8.13 -8.15 9.19
N TYR A 387 -8.77 -7.08 9.67
CA TYR A 387 -10.21 -6.94 9.64
C TYR A 387 -10.62 -5.72 8.82
N GLY A 388 -11.29 -5.96 7.69
CA GLY A 388 -11.84 -4.91 6.85
C GLY A 388 -10.89 -4.39 5.78
N LYS A 389 -11.29 -3.29 5.17
CA LYS A 389 -10.67 -2.68 3.99
C LYS A 389 -9.94 -1.39 4.36
N ARG A 390 -8.88 -1.09 3.65
CA ARG A 390 -8.17 0.18 3.78
C ARG A 390 -8.80 1.30 2.94
N GLU A 391 -9.38 0.96 1.80
CA GLU A 391 -9.84 1.94 0.82
C GLU A 391 -11.37 2.01 0.73
N PHE A 392 -11.88 3.24 0.65
CA PHE A 392 -13.30 3.50 0.40
C PHE A 392 -13.63 3.31 -1.09
N ILE A 393 -14.80 2.74 -1.37
CA ILE A 393 -15.29 2.50 -2.74
C ILE A 393 -15.82 3.80 -3.35
N TYR A 394 -16.48 4.65 -2.53
CA TYR A 394 -17.17 5.85 -3.02
C TYR A 394 -16.33 7.10 -2.80
N SER A 395 -15.91 7.74 -3.89
CA SER A 395 -15.07 8.95 -3.88
C SER A 395 -15.73 10.12 -3.14
N GLU A 396 -17.08 10.24 -3.25
CA GLU A 396 -17.85 11.30 -2.60
C GLU A 396 -17.84 11.15 -1.07
N ILE A 397 -17.96 9.92 -0.58
CA ILE A 397 -17.87 9.61 0.85
C ILE A 397 -16.44 9.89 1.35
N LYS A 398 -15.43 9.40 0.61
CA LYS A 398 -14.02 9.60 0.94
C LYS A 398 -13.67 11.08 1.03
N ALA A 399 -14.11 11.89 0.06
CA ALA A 399 -13.87 13.33 0.06
C ALA A 399 -14.56 14.03 1.25
N ALA A 400 -15.85 13.74 1.48
CA ALA A 400 -16.60 14.32 2.60
C ALA A 400 -16.00 13.93 3.96
N LEU A 401 -15.50 12.70 4.12
CA LEU A 401 -14.80 12.28 5.33
C LEU A 401 -13.50 13.06 5.53
N GLY A 402 -12.72 13.26 4.47
CA GLY A 402 -11.49 14.07 4.54
C GLY A 402 -11.77 15.48 5.01
N ASP A 403 -12.76 16.15 4.43
CA ASP A 403 -13.20 17.49 4.84
C ASP A 403 -13.68 17.51 6.29
N ALA A 404 -14.47 16.51 6.69
CA ALA A 404 -15.00 16.37 8.04
C ALA A 404 -13.87 16.25 9.08
N LEU A 405 -12.91 15.34 8.84
CA LEU A 405 -11.76 15.12 9.74
C LEU A 405 -10.88 16.37 9.89
N GLN A 406 -10.64 17.10 8.79
CA GLN A 406 -9.89 18.35 8.84
C GLN A 406 -10.62 19.43 9.67
N ASN A 407 -11.93 19.59 9.48
CA ASN A 407 -12.73 20.58 10.22
C ASN A 407 -12.85 20.25 11.71
N VAL A 408 -12.92 18.96 12.07
CA VAL A 408 -12.89 18.54 13.47
C VAL A 408 -11.52 18.79 14.10
N ALA A 409 -10.45 18.50 13.39
CA ALA A 409 -9.07 18.70 13.87
C ALA A 409 -8.76 20.17 14.21
N VAL A 410 -9.33 21.13 13.48
CA VAL A 410 -9.19 22.58 13.76
C VAL A 410 -10.26 23.14 14.70
N GLY A 411 -11.21 22.30 15.18
CA GLY A 411 -12.28 22.71 16.07
C GLY A 411 -13.42 23.52 15.41
N ASN A 412 -13.50 23.53 14.08
CA ASN A 412 -14.55 24.24 13.32
C ASN A 412 -15.88 23.45 13.28
N MET A 413 -15.86 22.17 13.58
CA MET A 413 -17.01 21.27 13.47
C MET A 413 -17.02 20.28 14.63
N SER A 414 -18.18 20.03 15.21
CA SER A 414 -18.35 18.96 16.17
C SER A 414 -18.33 17.59 15.47
N ALA A 415 -18.08 16.53 16.21
CA ALA A 415 -18.07 15.17 15.68
C ALA A 415 -19.40 14.77 15.02
N LEU A 416 -20.53 15.18 15.59
CA LEU A 416 -21.83 14.89 15.02
C LEU A 416 -22.06 15.66 13.72
N GLU A 417 -21.74 16.95 13.66
CA GLU A 417 -21.86 17.75 12.43
C GLU A 417 -20.98 17.19 11.31
N ALA A 418 -19.76 16.75 11.66
CA ALA A 418 -18.85 16.09 10.75
C ALA A 418 -19.45 14.81 10.15
N MET A 419 -20.01 13.95 10.99
CA MET A 419 -20.65 12.72 10.51
C MET A 419 -21.96 12.98 9.75
N GLN A 420 -22.68 14.05 10.04
CA GLN A 420 -23.84 14.50 9.22
C GLN A 420 -23.40 14.96 7.82
N LEU A 421 -22.22 15.60 7.69
CA LEU A 421 -21.66 15.96 6.39
C LEU A 421 -21.36 14.70 5.55
N VAL A 422 -20.73 13.69 6.16
CA VAL A 422 -20.43 12.41 5.50
C VAL A 422 -21.72 11.67 5.14
N GLU A 423 -22.70 11.64 6.03
CA GLU A 423 -24.02 11.05 5.80
C GLU A 423 -24.71 11.66 4.57
N LYS A 424 -24.67 12.99 4.45
CA LYS A 424 -25.25 13.69 3.30
C LYS A 424 -24.55 13.27 1.98
N ALA A 425 -23.23 13.13 1.97
CA ALA A 425 -22.51 12.63 0.80
C ALA A 425 -22.88 11.16 0.51
N SER A 426 -22.97 10.32 1.55
CA SER A 426 -23.37 8.93 1.46
C SER A 426 -24.75 8.71 0.81
N GLN A 427 -25.68 9.64 1.00
CA GLN A 427 -27.00 9.60 0.39
C GLN A 427 -27.01 9.93 -1.11
N THR A 428 -25.94 10.49 -1.65
CA THR A 428 -25.83 10.85 -3.08
C THR A 428 -25.23 9.74 -3.94
N VAL A 429 -24.53 8.77 -3.33
CA VAL A 429 -23.88 7.68 -4.07
C VAL A 429 -24.89 6.64 -4.53
N LYS A 430 -24.64 6.06 -5.69
CA LYS A 430 -25.38 4.91 -6.20
C LYS A 430 -24.70 3.63 -5.73
N ARG A 431 -25.43 2.81 -4.99
CA ARG A 431 -24.99 1.50 -4.50
C ARG A 431 -25.60 0.39 -5.31
#